data_8e39b378f776cb7eee8c6e3dfeacf606
#
_entry.id   8e39b378f776cb7eee8c6e3dfeacf606
#
_cell.length_a   1.000
_cell.length_b   1.000
_cell.length_c   1.000
_cell.angle_alpha   90.00
_cell.angle_beta   90.00
_cell.angle_gamma   90.00
#
_symmetry.space_group_name_H-M   'P 1'
#
loop_
_entity.id
_entity.type
_entity.pdbx_description
1 polymer ?
#
loop_
_entity_poly.entity_id
_entity_poly.type
_entity_poly.pdbx_seq_one_letter_code
_entity_poly.pdbx_strand_id
1 'polypeptide(L)'
;MAHKSHKAMMAAPVNYAAMLADPLRSDDMRKLDEGRLPAQVLAFAGVKPGQTVLDFFAGGGYYSLLLARAVGPKGAVYATNVAGENDAKAWAPFADKIPQLHVMVAPIPAMQFAPRSLDLIFTNLNYHDLYWESEKYKFARVEVPPVLAGWFTALKPGGHVVIIDHAANPGGDPRDVTERLHRIDPERVKADMLAAGFVLEAESNLLRRSEDDHSKLVFDPAVRGKTDRFVLKFRRP
;
A
#
# COMPACT_ATOMS: atom_id res chain seq x y z
N MET A 1 -17.04 -1.75 -47.98
CA MET A 1 -16.71 -1.07 -46.72
C MET A 1 -15.87 -2.00 -45.86
N ALA A 2 -14.59 -1.74 -45.70
CA ALA A 2 -13.67 -2.60 -44.98
C ALA A 2 -13.74 -2.27 -43.46
N HIS A 3 -14.21 -3.23 -42.67
CA HIS A 3 -14.15 -3.14 -41.20
C HIS A 3 -12.68 -3.22 -40.75
N LYS A 4 -12.09 -2.09 -40.38
CA LYS A 4 -10.81 -2.07 -39.68
C LYS A 4 -11.04 -2.58 -38.26
N SER A 5 -10.74 -3.86 -38.05
CA SER A 5 -10.63 -4.45 -36.71
C SER A 5 -9.51 -3.72 -35.94
N HIS A 6 -9.87 -2.89 -34.99
CA HIS A 6 -8.94 -2.34 -34.01
C HIS A 6 -8.57 -3.46 -33.03
N LYS A 7 -7.50 -4.17 -33.33
CA LYS A 7 -6.87 -5.07 -32.38
C LYS A 7 -6.33 -4.19 -31.24
N ALA A 8 -7.01 -4.18 -30.12
CA ALA A 8 -6.52 -3.48 -28.92
C ALA A 8 -5.11 -4.02 -28.64
N MET A 9 -4.10 -3.17 -28.75
CA MET A 9 -2.74 -3.53 -28.36
C MET A 9 -2.75 -3.78 -26.86
N MET A 10 -2.62 -5.03 -26.47
CA MET A 10 -2.43 -5.40 -25.06
C MET A 10 -1.16 -4.68 -24.56
N ALA A 11 -1.26 -3.99 -23.43
CA ALA A 11 -0.10 -3.36 -22.82
C ALA A 11 0.97 -4.45 -22.52
N ALA A 12 2.23 -4.11 -22.78
CA ALA A 12 3.32 -5.01 -22.44
C ALA A 12 3.32 -5.36 -20.94
N PRO A 13 3.67 -6.56 -20.53
CA PRO A 13 3.73 -6.95 -19.14
C PRO A 13 4.75 -6.10 -18.37
N VAL A 14 4.53 -5.93 -17.06
CA VAL A 14 5.45 -5.20 -16.18
C VAL A 14 6.81 -5.88 -16.15
N ASN A 15 7.87 -5.14 -16.47
CA ASN A 15 9.24 -5.63 -16.37
C ASN A 15 9.80 -5.35 -14.96
N TYR A 16 9.58 -6.28 -14.03
CA TYR A 16 10.01 -6.14 -12.65
C TYR A 16 11.53 -6.01 -12.50
N ALA A 17 12.33 -6.70 -13.31
CA ALA A 17 13.79 -6.61 -13.23
C ALA A 17 14.30 -5.20 -13.56
N ALA A 18 13.81 -4.61 -14.65
CA ALA A 18 14.15 -3.23 -15.01
C ALA A 18 13.67 -2.22 -13.94
N MET A 19 12.51 -2.45 -13.37
CA MET A 19 11.95 -1.62 -12.32
C MET A 19 12.79 -1.65 -11.03
N LEU A 20 13.29 -2.83 -10.63
CA LEU A 20 14.18 -2.97 -9.47
C LEU A 20 15.57 -2.40 -9.71
N ALA A 21 16.01 -2.36 -10.96
CA ALA A 21 17.28 -1.77 -11.37
C ALA A 21 17.22 -0.24 -11.58
N ASP A 22 16.08 0.41 -11.35
CA ASP A 22 15.89 1.85 -11.56
C ASP A 22 16.96 2.67 -10.81
N PRO A 23 17.71 3.56 -11.50
CA PRO A 23 18.79 4.36 -10.90
C PRO A 23 18.27 5.40 -9.88
N LEU A 24 16.99 5.71 -9.86
CA LEU A 24 16.39 6.60 -8.87
C LEU A 24 16.17 5.91 -7.51
N ARG A 25 16.31 4.59 -7.44
CA ARG A 25 16.25 3.86 -6.18
C ARG A 25 17.56 4.03 -5.41
N SER A 26 17.46 4.48 -4.16
CA SER A 26 18.61 4.57 -3.28
C SER A 26 19.11 3.19 -2.84
N ASP A 27 20.35 3.11 -2.35
CA ASP A 27 20.87 1.88 -1.76
C ASP A 27 20.07 1.42 -0.55
N ASP A 28 19.51 2.35 0.22
CA ASP A 28 18.64 2.01 1.36
C ASP A 28 17.31 1.41 0.90
N MET A 29 16.74 1.88 -0.21
CA MET A 29 15.59 1.21 -0.83
C MET A 29 15.94 -0.22 -1.27
N ARG A 30 17.14 -0.42 -1.89
CA ARG A 30 17.57 -1.75 -2.37
C ARG A 30 17.79 -2.74 -1.22
N LYS A 31 18.32 -2.29 -0.08
CA LYS A 31 18.49 -3.11 1.14
C LYS A 31 17.18 -3.66 1.67
N LEU A 32 16.06 -2.99 1.39
CA LEU A 32 14.73 -3.45 1.82
C LEU A 32 14.16 -4.56 0.93
N ASP A 33 14.70 -4.78 -0.26
CA ASP A 33 14.12 -5.69 -1.27
C ASP A 33 14.05 -7.13 -0.77
N GLU A 34 15.10 -7.61 -0.09
CA GLU A 34 15.14 -8.95 0.48
C GLU A 34 13.98 -9.20 1.46
N GLY A 35 13.68 -8.21 2.30
CA GLY A 35 12.62 -8.31 3.30
C GLY A 35 11.22 -7.99 2.77
N ARG A 36 11.11 -7.35 1.59
CA ARG A 36 9.84 -6.88 1.02
C ARG A 36 9.38 -7.63 -0.22
N LEU A 37 10.27 -8.38 -0.87
CA LEU A 37 10.00 -9.16 -2.09
C LEU A 37 9.16 -8.37 -3.13
N PRO A 38 9.58 -7.15 -3.54
CA PRO A 38 8.70 -6.20 -4.23
C PRO A 38 8.19 -6.71 -5.57
N ALA A 39 8.96 -7.47 -6.33
CA ALA A 39 8.50 -8.04 -7.59
C ALA A 39 7.32 -9.02 -7.38
N GLN A 40 7.45 -9.90 -6.39
CA GLN A 40 6.41 -10.89 -6.07
C GLN A 40 5.17 -10.21 -5.47
N VAL A 41 5.36 -9.21 -4.61
CA VAL A 41 4.28 -8.42 -4.03
C VAL A 41 3.50 -7.68 -5.11
N LEU A 42 4.16 -6.98 -6.03
CA LEU A 42 3.49 -6.26 -7.10
C LEU A 42 2.85 -7.18 -8.15
N ALA A 43 3.43 -8.36 -8.37
CA ALA A 43 2.80 -9.40 -9.18
C ALA A 43 1.51 -9.92 -8.53
N PHE A 44 1.51 -10.19 -7.22
CA PHE A 44 0.31 -10.54 -6.45
C PHE A 44 -0.73 -9.42 -6.47
N ALA A 45 -0.32 -8.17 -6.31
CA ALA A 45 -1.20 -7.01 -6.41
C ALA A 45 -1.87 -6.92 -7.80
N GLY A 46 -1.21 -7.42 -8.82
CA GLY A 46 -1.73 -7.40 -10.20
C GLY A 46 -1.68 -6.01 -10.82
N VAL A 47 -0.64 -5.23 -10.50
CA VAL A 47 -0.42 -3.89 -11.07
C VAL A 47 -0.25 -3.99 -12.59
N LYS A 48 -0.92 -3.09 -13.32
CA LYS A 48 -0.91 -3.07 -14.79
C LYS A 48 -0.57 -1.69 -15.33
N PRO A 49 0.08 -1.61 -16.49
CA PRO A 49 0.28 -0.35 -17.19
C PRO A 49 -1.03 0.42 -17.42
N GLY A 50 -1.01 1.72 -17.21
CA GLY A 50 -2.15 2.61 -17.39
C GLY A 50 -3.09 2.72 -16.19
N GLN A 51 -2.87 1.99 -15.11
CA GLN A 51 -3.69 2.07 -13.91
C GLN A 51 -3.47 3.38 -13.13
N THR A 52 -4.52 3.79 -12.41
CA THR A 52 -4.47 4.83 -11.38
C THR A 52 -4.41 4.15 -10.01
N VAL A 53 -3.33 4.39 -9.28
CA VAL A 53 -3.03 3.71 -8.00
C VAL A 53 -2.93 4.73 -6.88
N LEU A 54 -3.53 4.42 -5.74
CA LEU A 54 -3.26 5.08 -4.47
C LEU A 54 -2.24 4.24 -3.69
N ASP A 55 -1.09 4.83 -3.36
CA ASP A 55 -0.14 4.33 -2.37
C ASP A 55 -0.43 5.04 -1.04
N PHE A 56 -1.19 4.37 -0.18
CA PHE A 56 -1.69 4.94 1.07
C PHE A 56 -0.63 4.83 2.16
N PHE A 57 -0.25 5.98 2.74
CA PHE A 57 0.88 6.13 3.67
C PHE A 57 2.19 5.65 3.07
N ALA A 58 2.59 6.32 2.01
CA ALA A 58 3.73 5.92 1.17
C ALA A 58 5.10 6.06 1.86
N GLY A 59 5.17 6.74 3.02
CA GLY A 59 6.42 7.05 3.71
C GLY A 59 7.42 7.75 2.80
N GLY A 60 8.63 7.23 2.69
CA GLY A 60 9.67 7.75 1.80
C GLY A 60 9.58 7.29 0.33
N GLY A 61 8.45 6.74 -0.12
CA GLY A 61 8.17 6.45 -1.53
C GLY A 61 8.77 5.15 -2.08
N TYR A 62 9.14 4.20 -1.23
CA TYR A 62 9.69 2.92 -1.68
C TYR A 62 8.80 2.21 -2.71
N TYR A 63 7.52 1.97 -2.37
CA TYR A 63 6.58 1.37 -3.32
C TYR A 63 6.07 2.37 -4.35
N SER A 64 5.95 3.65 -4.02
CA SER A 64 5.47 4.67 -4.96
C SER A 64 6.30 4.74 -6.24
N LEU A 65 7.62 4.69 -6.10
CA LEU A 65 8.54 4.65 -7.25
C LEU A 65 8.32 3.40 -8.11
N LEU A 66 8.22 2.23 -7.47
CA LEU A 66 8.01 0.95 -8.15
C LEU A 66 6.63 0.90 -8.82
N LEU A 67 5.58 1.37 -8.14
CA LEU A 67 4.23 1.48 -8.68
C LEU A 67 4.19 2.43 -9.89
N ALA A 68 4.85 3.60 -9.79
CA ALA A 68 4.91 4.55 -10.89
C ALA A 68 5.59 3.97 -12.14
N ARG A 69 6.64 3.16 -11.95
CA ARG A 69 7.28 2.43 -13.07
C ARG A 69 6.38 1.33 -13.63
N ALA A 70 5.64 0.63 -12.76
CA ALA A 70 4.74 -0.43 -13.18
C ALA A 70 3.54 0.10 -13.99
N VAL A 71 2.93 1.21 -13.54
CA VAL A 71 1.80 1.81 -14.29
C VAL A 71 2.25 2.55 -15.54
N GLY A 72 3.51 2.98 -15.60
CA GLY A 72 4.09 3.66 -16.76
C GLY A 72 3.47 5.03 -17.07
N PRO A 73 3.84 5.66 -18.20
CA PRO A 73 3.51 7.06 -18.48
C PRO A 73 2.02 7.34 -18.77
N LYS A 74 1.20 6.30 -18.94
CA LYS A 74 -0.25 6.43 -19.12
C LYS A 74 -1.05 6.17 -17.84
N GLY A 75 -0.38 5.77 -16.75
CA GLY A 75 -0.96 5.60 -15.44
C GLY A 75 -0.72 6.79 -14.53
N ALA A 76 -1.19 6.69 -13.29
CA ALA A 76 -0.92 7.67 -12.24
C ALA A 76 -0.76 6.96 -10.89
N VAL A 77 0.12 7.50 -10.04
CA VAL A 77 0.28 7.07 -8.65
C VAL A 77 0.10 8.29 -7.75
N TYR A 78 -0.85 8.20 -6.85
CA TYR A 78 -1.05 9.15 -5.77
C TYR A 78 -0.45 8.57 -4.51
N ALA A 79 0.67 9.13 -4.07
CA ALA A 79 1.36 8.76 -2.85
C ALA A 79 0.92 9.68 -1.72
N THR A 80 0.21 9.17 -0.72
CA THR A 80 -0.31 9.99 0.37
C THR A 80 0.50 9.80 1.64
N ASN A 81 0.70 10.89 2.39
CA ASN A 81 1.28 10.89 3.72
C ASN A 81 0.53 11.89 4.62
N VAL A 82 0.56 11.67 5.93
CA VAL A 82 0.12 12.67 6.91
C VAL A 82 1.22 13.69 7.18
N ALA A 83 0.84 14.87 7.65
CA ALA A 83 1.80 15.89 8.04
C ALA A 83 2.69 15.36 9.17
N GLY A 84 4.01 15.47 9.03
CA GLY A 84 5.00 14.94 9.99
C GLY A 84 5.67 13.65 9.55
N GLU A 85 5.04 12.87 8.66
CA GLU A 85 5.63 11.65 8.08
C GLU A 85 6.24 11.89 6.69
N ASN A 86 6.08 13.08 6.15
CA ASN A 86 6.61 13.43 4.84
C ASN A 86 8.09 13.80 4.95
N ASP A 87 8.96 12.86 4.66
CA ASP A 87 10.38 13.15 4.48
C ASP A 87 10.64 13.72 3.07
N ALA A 88 10.62 15.04 2.95
CA ALA A 88 10.88 15.72 1.69
C ALA A 88 12.22 15.33 1.06
N LYS A 89 13.24 14.96 1.87
CA LYS A 89 14.54 14.49 1.37
C LYS A 89 14.43 13.13 0.68
N ALA A 90 13.56 12.24 1.17
CA ALA A 90 13.34 10.95 0.54
C ALA A 90 12.68 11.09 -0.84
N TRP A 91 11.84 12.10 -1.03
CA TRP A 91 11.13 12.35 -2.29
C TRP A 91 11.96 13.15 -3.31
N ALA A 92 12.87 14.01 -2.86
CA ALA A 92 13.66 14.90 -3.73
C ALA A 92 14.37 14.20 -4.90
N PRO A 93 14.88 12.96 -4.79
CA PRO A 93 15.57 12.30 -5.90
C PRO A 93 14.69 11.99 -7.11
N PHE A 94 13.36 11.86 -6.92
CA PHE A 94 12.48 11.38 -7.97
C PHE A 94 11.13 12.15 -8.13
N ALA A 95 10.74 12.99 -7.18
CA ALA A 95 9.45 13.67 -7.21
C ALA A 95 9.22 14.44 -8.55
N ASP A 96 10.20 15.19 -9.01
CA ASP A 96 10.12 15.96 -10.25
C ASP A 96 10.51 15.18 -11.52
N LYS A 97 10.99 13.94 -11.36
CA LYS A 97 11.49 13.12 -12.47
C LYS A 97 10.48 12.10 -12.97
N ILE A 98 9.34 11.97 -12.29
CA ILE A 98 8.31 10.98 -12.58
C ILE A 98 6.97 11.69 -12.69
N PRO A 99 6.58 12.15 -13.90
CA PRO A 99 5.38 12.96 -14.09
C PRO A 99 4.08 12.30 -13.63
N GLN A 100 4.00 10.96 -13.60
CA GLN A 100 2.84 10.21 -13.16
C GLN A 100 2.79 9.96 -11.63
N LEU A 101 3.79 10.44 -10.87
CA LEU A 101 3.82 10.32 -9.41
C LEU A 101 3.41 11.65 -8.77
N HIS A 102 2.34 11.62 -8.00
CA HIS A 102 1.77 12.77 -7.30
C HIS A 102 1.86 12.54 -5.80
N VAL A 103 2.68 13.33 -5.11
CA VAL A 103 2.84 13.27 -3.66
C VAL A 103 1.83 14.21 -3.01
N MET A 104 1.02 13.69 -2.09
CA MET A 104 -0.02 14.42 -1.37
C MET A 104 0.22 14.30 0.13
N VAL A 105 0.25 15.44 0.82
CA VAL A 105 0.34 15.48 2.30
C VAL A 105 -0.93 16.11 2.84
N ALA A 106 -1.71 15.33 3.57
CA ALA A 106 -2.99 15.79 4.11
C ALA A 106 -3.40 14.96 5.33
N PRO A 107 -4.28 15.47 6.21
CA PRO A 107 -4.95 14.61 7.20
C PRO A 107 -5.77 13.53 6.51
N ILE A 108 -5.86 12.34 7.12
CA ILE A 108 -6.55 11.17 6.52
C ILE A 108 -7.97 11.52 6.02
N PRO A 109 -8.82 12.25 6.76
CA PRO A 109 -10.15 12.58 6.29
C PRO A 109 -10.17 13.47 5.03
N ALA A 110 -9.08 14.17 4.73
CA ALA A 110 -8.93 15.01 3.55
C ALA A 110 -8.32 14.26 2.34
N MET A 111 -7.84 13.02 2.52
CA MET A 111 -7.34 12.16 1.44
C MET A 111 -8.50 11.55 0.64
N GLN A 112 -9.25 12.41 -0.06
CA GLN A 112 -10.42 11.97 -0.81
C GLN A 112 -10.13 11.94 -2.31
N PHE A 113 -10.67 10.93 -2.96
CA PHE A 113 -10.57 10.72 -4.41
C PHE A 113 -11.97 10.71 -5.04
N ALA A 114 -12.04 11.14 -6.29
CA ALA A 114 -13.29 11.11 -7.02
C ALA A 114 -13.88 9.67 -7.08
N PRO A 115 -15.20 9.49 -7.06
CA PRO A 115 -15.80 8.18 -7.19
C PRO A 115 -15.31 7.44 -8.43
N ARG A 116 -14.99 6.16 -8.29
CA ARG A 116 -14.57 5.26 -9.39
C ARG A 116 -13.37 5.79 -10.19
N SER A 117 -12.43 6.46 -9.52
CA SER A 117 -11.22 7.00 -10.16
C SER A 117 -10.00 6.10 -10.03
N LEU A 118 -9.96 5.22 -9.02
CA LEU A 118 -8.82 4.36 -8.72
C LEU A 118 -9.02 2.93 -9.23
N ASP A 119 -7.96 2.33 -9.73
CA ASP A 119 -7.90 0.91 -10.09
C ASP A 119 -7.38 0.04 -8.95
N LEU A 120 -6.46 0.59 -8.14
CA LEU A 120 -5.81 -0.09 -7.03
C LEU A 120 -5.57 0.87 -5.87
N ILE A 121 -5.81 0.41 -4.66
CA ILE A 121 -5.31 0.99 -3.42
C ILE A 121 -4.27 0.01 -2.86
N PHE A 122 -3.09 0.52 -2.58
CA PHE A 122 -1.97 -0.24 -2.04
C PHE A 122 -1.55 0.37 -0.71
N THR A 123 -1.40 -0.43 0.33
CA THR A 123 -0.87 0.01 1.62
C THR A 123 0.10 -1.05 2.16
N ASN A 124 1.24 -0.58 2.66
CA ASN A 124 2.29 -1.47 3.13
C ASN A 124 2.84 -1.02 4.48
N LEU A 125 2.56 -1.83 5.50
CA LEU A 125 2.98 -1.65 6.89
C LEU A 125 2.38 -0.40 7.57
N ASN A 126 1.14 -0.05 7.20
CA ASN A 126 0.50 1.18 7.65
C ASN A 126 -1.02 1.04 7.87
N TYR A 127 -1.64 -0.13 7.60
CA TYR A 127 -3.07 -0.28 7.90
C TYR A 127 -3.34 -0.19 9.40
N HIS A 128 -2.43 -0.72 10.22
CA HIS A 128 -2.51 -0.62 11.68
C HIS A 128 -2.57 0.83 12.17
N ASP A 129 -1.97 1.79 11.45
CA ASP A 129 -1.99 3.21 11.80
C ASP A 129 -3.39 3.83 11.73
N LEU A 130 -4.36 3.19 11.07
CA LEU A 130 -5.77 3.59 11.17
C LEU A 130 -6.34 3.40 12.58
N TYR A 131 -5.67 2.60 13.41
CA TYR A 131 -5.99 2.36 14.80
C TYR A 131 -5.08 3.10 15.78
N TRP A 132 -4.07 3.81 15.26
CA TRP A 132 -3.12 4.57 16.06
C TRP A 132 -3.55 6.01 16.25
N GLU A 133 -3.10 6.61 17.36
CA GLU A 133 -3.21 8.04 17.64
C GLU A 133 -2.01 8.47 18.49
N SER A 134 -1.52 9.70 18.28
CA SER A 134 -0.39 10.20 19.06
C SER A 134 -0.35 11.72 19.09
N GLU A 135 -0.48 12.29 20.28
CA GLU A 135 -0.29 13.74 20.49
C GLU A 135 1.15 14.16 20.15
N LYS A 136 2.12 13.34 20.55
CA LYS A 136 3.55 13.60 20.32
C LYS A 136 3.87 13.76 18.82
N TYR A 137 3.29 12.92 17.99
CA TYR A 137 3.51 12.92 16.52
C TYR A 137 2.42 13.68 15.79
N LYS A 138 1.48 14.31 16.49
CA LYS A 138 0.32 15.02 15.91
C LYS A 138 -0.50 14.13 14.96
N PHE A 139 -0.55 12.86 15.29
CA PHE A 139 -1.33 11.86 14.54
C PHE A 139 -2.71 11.76 15.18
N ALA A 140 -3.70 12.33 14.51
CA ALA A 140 -5.05 12.39 15.06
C ALA A 140 -5.75 11.03 14.95
N ARG A 141 -6.55 10.68 15.96
CA ARG A 141 -7.46 9.55 15.92
C ARG A 141 -8.38 9.65 14.71
N VAL A 142 -8.54 8.55 14.00
CA VAL A 142 -9.52 8.41 12.93
C VAL A 142 -10.50 7.27 13.21
N GLU A 143 -11.67 7.38 12.62
CA GLU A 143 -12.64 6.29 12.59
C GLU A 143 -12.43 5.49 11.30
N VAL A 144 -12.20 4.18 11.44
CA VAL A 144 -11.84 3.29 10.32
C VAL A 144 -12.97 3.15 9.29
N PRO A 145 -14.25 2.95 9.68
CA PRO A 145 -15.32 2.73 8.71
C PRO A 145 -15.48 3.85 7.67
N PRO A 146 -15.44 5.16 8.02
CA PRO A 146 -15.46 6.24 7.02
C PRO A 146 -14.29 6.21 6.04
N VAL A 147 -13.08 5.85 6.48
CA VAL A 147 -11.91 5.72 5.60
C VAL A 147 -12.14 4.63 4.57
N LEU A 148 -12.57 3.45 5.01
CA LEU A 148 -12.83 2.32 4.11
C LEU A 148 -14.02 2.56 3.17
N ALA A 149 -15.06 3.27 3.62
CA ALA A 149 -16.14 3.71 2.75
C ALA A 149 -15.65 4.68 1.66
N GLY A 150 -14.70 5.55 1.99
CA GLY A 150 -14.00 6.41 1.04
C GLY A 150 -13.22 5.59 0.00
N TRP A 151 -12.47 4.58 0.44
CA TRP A 151 -11.76 3.66 -0.45
C TRP A 151 -12.72 2.91 -1.38
N PHE A 152 -13.83 2.39 -0.81
CA PHE A 152 -14.85 1.71 -1.60
C PHE A 152 -15.43 2.63 -2.68
N THR A 153 -15.74 3.88 -2.33
CA THR A 153 -16.29 4.86 -3.28
C THR A 153 -15.29 5.21 -4.38
N ALA A 154 -14.01 5.42 -4.01
CA ALA A 154 -12.97 5.84 -4.94
C ALA A 154 -12.55 4.76 -5.94
N LEU A 155 -12.60 3.49 -5.57
CA LEU A 155 -12.27 2.40 -6.47
C LEU A 155 -13.31 2.21 -7.58
N LYS A 156 -12.88 1.81 -8.75
CA LYS A 156 -13.75 1.31 -9.82
C LYS A 156 -14.36 -0.04 -9.43
N PRO A 157 -15.54 -0.43 -9.93
CA PRO A 157 -16.00 -1.81 -9.86
C PRO A 157 -14.93 -2.75 -10.42
N GLY A 158 -14.63 -3.84 -9.71
CA GLY A 158 -13.52 -4.74 -10.05
C GLY A 158 -12.13 -4.24 -9.65
N GLY A 159 -12.02 -3.02 -9.10
CA GLY A 159 -10.76 -2.51 -8.54
C GLY A 159 -10.38 -3.20 -7.23
N HIS A 160 -9.11 -3.09 -6.84
CA HIS A 160 -8.55 -3.87 -5.73
C HIS A 160 -7.99 -3.00 -4.60
N VAL A 161 -7.99 -3.57 -3.40
CA VAL A 161 -7.18 -3.10 -2.27
C VAL A 161 -6.18 -4.19 -1.92
N VAL A 162 -4.90 -3.84 -1.85
CA VAL A 162 -3.85 -4.75 -1.36
C VAL A 162 -3.32 -4.21 -0.05
N ILE A 163 -3.39 -5.02 0.99
CA ILE A 163 -2.97 -4.67 2.34
C ILE A 163 -1.86 -5.63 2.76
N ILE A 164 -0.71 -5.05 3.10
CA ILE A 164 0.41 -5.76 3.69
C ILE A 164 0.64 -5.13 5.05
N ASP A 165 0.65 -5.94 6.12
CA ASP A 165 0.94 -5.37 7.43
C ASP A 165 1.57 -6.39 8.38
N HIS A 166 2.11 -5.87 9.49
CA HIS A 166 2.68 -6.62 10.58
C HIS A 166 1.59 -7.43 11.30
N ALA A 167 1.73 -8.74 11.30
CA ALA A 167 0.77 -9.62 11.97
C ALA A 167 0.85 -9.46 13.50
N ALA A 168 -0.32 -9.36 14.13
CA ALA A 168 -0.50 -9.52 15.57
C ALA A 168 -1.08 -10.90 15.88
N ASN A 169 -0.96 -11.32 17.16
CA ASN A 169 -1.70 -12.46 17.66
C ASN A 169 -3.21 -12.15 17.67
N PRO A 170 -4.07 -13.15 17.48
CA PRO A 170 -5.51 -12.98 17.46
C PRO A 170 -6.07 -12.36 18.76
N GLY A 171 -7.06 -11.50 18.62
CA GLY A 171 -7.77 -10.88 19.75
C GLY A 171 -7.11 -9.61 20.28
N GLY A 172 -7.68 -9.08 21.36
CA GLY A 172 -7.30 -7.82 21.93
C GLY A 172 -7.97 -6.61 21.24
N ASP A 173 -7.96 -5.47 21.92
CA ASP A 173 -8.39 -4.22 21.30
C ASP A 173 -7.36 -3.78 20.25
N PRO A 174 -7.74 -3.52 19.00
CA PRO A 174 -6.79 -3.20 17.95
C PRO A 174 -6.02 -1.89 18.21
N ARG A 175 -6.59 -0.92 18.95
CA ARG A 175 -5.88 0.30 19.32
C ARG A 175 -4.79 0.03 20.35
N ASP A 176 -5.09 -0.77 21.36
CA ASP A 176 -4.10 -1.16 22.38
C ASP A 176 -2.95 -1.97 21.76
N VAL A 177 -3.28 -2.89 20.85
CA VAL A 177 -2.27 -3.70 20.15
C VAL A 177 -1.40 -2.82 19.26
N THR A 178 -1.99 -1.91 18.50
CA THR A 178 -1.25 -0.99 17.64
C THR A 178 -0.36 -0.06 18.45
N GLU A 179 -0.86 0.56 19.53
CA GLU A 179 -0.07 1.45 20.37
C GLU A 179 1.17 0.77 20.95
N ARG A 180 1.03 -0.46 21.40
CA ARG A 180 2.14 -1.20 22.03
C ARG A 180 3.09 -1.85 21.05
N LEU A 181 2.60 -2.36 19.92
CA LEU A 181 3.34 -3.28 19.06
C LEU A 181 3.47 -2.80 17.60
N HIS A 182 2.70 -1.80 17.17
CA HIS A 182 2.56 -1.42 15.74
C HIS A 182 2.26 -2.65 14.87
N ARG A 183 1.27 -3.44 15.29
CA ARG A 183 0.78 -4.65 14.63
C ARG A 183 -0.73 -4.66 14.60
N ILE A 184 -1.30 -5.46 13.71
CA ILE A 184 -2.74 -5.70 13.66
C ILE A 184 -3.06 -7.15 13.37
N ASP A 185 -4.13 -7.66 13.99
CA ASP A 185 -4.68 -8.98 13.69
C ASP A 185 -5.23 -9.02 12.26
N PRO A 186 -4.75 -9.93 11.38
CA PRO A 186 -5.26 -10.05 10.02
C PRO A 186 -6.77 -10.34 9.95
N GLU A 187 -7.35 -11.03 10.94
CA GLU A 187 -8.80 -11.28 10.98
C GLU A 187 -9.58 -9.99 11.27
N ARG A 188 -9.01 -9.05 12.03
CA ARG A 188 -9.59 -7.73 12.18
C ARG A 188 -9.63 -6.97 10.85
N VAL A 189 -8.55 -6.98 10.09
CA VAL A 189 -8.48 -6.36 8.77
C VAL A 189 -9.51 -6.96 7.82
N LYS A 190 -9.65 -8.29 7.81
CA LYS A 190 -10.67 -8.97 7.01
C LYS A 190 -12.08 -8.53 7.40
N ALA A 191 -12.37 -8.49 8.70
CA ALA A 191 -13.69 -8.07 9.19
C ALA A 191 -14.03 -6.64 8.78
N ASP A 192 -13.09 -5.70 8.92
CA ASP A 192 -13.26 -4.30 8.52
C ASP A 192 -13.56 -4.16 7.02
N MET A 193 -12.77 -4.83 6.20
CA MET A 193 -12.91 -4.76 4.74
C MET A 193 -14.21 -5.39 4.26
N LEU A 194 -14.62 -6.52 4.84
CA LEU A 194 -15.92 -7.16 4.54
C LEU A 194 -17.08 -6.26 4.97
N ALA A 195 -17.01 -5.63 6.15
CA ALA A 195 -18.00 -4.69 6.62
C ALA A 195 -18.12 -3.45 5.72
N ALA A 196 -17.04 -3.02 5.09
CA ALA A 196 -17.02 -1.94 4.11
C ALA A 196 -17.55 -2.35 2.71
N GLY A 197 -17.93 -3.62 2.50
CA GLY A 197 -18.48 -4.12 1.26
C GLY A 197 -17.48 -4.74 0.27
N PHE A 198 -16.23 -4.84 0.63
CA PHE A 198 -15.22 -5.55 -0.17
C PHE A 198 -15.37 -7.06 -0.06
N VAL A 199 -14.83 -7.79 -1.02
CA VAL A 199 -14.72 -9.25 -0.95
C VAL A 199 -13.25 -9.65 -0.91
N LEU A 200 -12.89 -10.57 -0.03
CA LEU A 200 -11.55 -11.13 -0.01
C LEU A 200 -11.36 -11.99 -1.27
N GLU A 201 -10.38 -11.62 -2.09
CA GLU A 201 -10.10 -12.31 -3.36
C GLU A 201 -8.93 -13.29 -3.22
N ALA A 202 -7.89 -12.89 -2.49
CA ALA A 202 -6.70 -13.73 -2.32
C ALA A 202 -5.93 -13.36 -1.04
N GLU A 203 -5.19 -14.33 -0.53
CA GLU A 203 -4.20 -14.18 0.53
C GLU A 203 -2.87 -14.78 0.06
N SER A 204 -1.74 -14.27 0.58
CA SER A 204 -0.43 -14.79 0.25
C SER A 204 0.45 -14.96 1.49
N ASN A 205 1.21 -16.04 1.50
CA ASN A 205 2.21 -16.35 2.52
C ASN A 205 3.62 -15.81 2.17
N LEU A 206 3.74 -14.96 1.15
CA LEU A 206 5.03 -14.45 0.65
C LEU A 206 5.91 -13.84 1.74
N LEU A 207 5.30 -13.17 2.73
CA LEU A 207 6.01 -12.41 3.75
C LEU A 207 5.82 -12.99 5.16
N ARG A 208 5.34 -14.25 5.26
CA ARG A 208 5.20 -14.95 6.54
C ARG A 208 6.57 -15.32 7.10
N ARG A 209 6.72 -15.16 8.41
CA ARG A 209 7.95 -15.46 9.16
C ARG A 209 7.59 -16.11 10.50
N SER A 210 7.73 -17.41 10.58
CA SER A 210 7.35 -18.21 11.75
C SER A 210 8.20 -17.94 12.99
N GLU A 211 9.38 -17.32 12.80
CA GLU A 211 10.30 -16.99 13.90
C GLU A 211 9.85 -15.74 14.69
N ASP A 212 8.91 -14.96 14.17
CA ASP A 212 8.32 -13.81 14.84
C ASP A 212 7.03 -14.25 15.56
N ASP A 213 7.07 -14.31 16.87
CA ASP A 213 5.96 -14.71 17.75
C ASP A 213 4.93 -13.59 18.00
N HIS A 214 5.10 -12.44 17.36
CA HIS A 214 4.27 -11.24 17.43
C HIS A 214 4.26 -10.54 18.81
N SER A 215 5.13 -10.93 19.72
CA SER A 215 5.15 -10.36 21.09
C SER A 215 5.89 -9.04 21.18
N LYS A 216 6.75 -8.73 20.19
CA LYS A 216 7.64 -7.57 20.21
C LYS A 216 7.10 -6.43 19.35
N LEU A 217 7.39 -5.19 19.80
CA LEU A 217 7.24 -3.99 19.00
C LEU A 217 8.03 -4.13 17.69
N VAL A 218 7.44 -3.77 16.56
CA VAL A 218 8.06 -3.94 15.23
C VAL A 218 9.39 -3.20 15.06
N PHE A 219 9.67 -2.20 15.89
CA PHE A 219 10.91 -1.45 15.93
C PHE A 219 12.00 -2.06 16.83
N ASP A 220 11.68 -3.12 17.57
CA ASP A 220 12.67 -3.85 18.38
C ASP A 220 13.77 -4.40 17.45
N PRO A 221 15.06 -4.17 17.76
CA PRO A 221 16.18 -4.60 16.92
C PRO A 221 16.17 -6.09 16.56
N ALA A 222 15.61 -6.94 17.43
CA ALA A 222 15.54 -8.38 17.19
C ALA A 222 14.61 -8.77 16.02
N VAL A 223 13.56 -7.97 15.75
CA VAL A 223 12.54 -8.26 14.73
C VAL A 223 12.44 -7.21 13.64
N ARG A 224 13.08 -6.04 13.80
CA ARG A 224 13.00 -4.95 12.84
C ARG A 224 13.43 -5.40 11.44
N GLY A 225 12.55 -5.19 10.46
CA GLY A 225 12.75 -5.65 9.07
C GLY A 225 12.48 -7.14 8.84
N LYS A 226 12.26 -7.94 9.93
CA LYS A 226 12.08 -9.39 9.90
C LYS A 226 10.75 -9.84 10.52
N THR A 227 9.84 -8.92 10.76
CA THR A 227 8.50 -9.22 11.30
C THR A 227 7.71 -10.14 10.39
N ASP A 228 6.86 -10.97 10.98
CA ASP A 228 5.84 -11.71 10.25
C ASP A 228 4.79 -10.75 9.68
N ARG A 229 4.42 -10.95 8.42
CA ARG A 229 3.49 -10.07 7.71
C ARG A 229 2.48 -10.88 6.94
N PHE A 230 1.24 -10.43 6.96
CA PHE A 230 0.21 -10.93 6.06
C PHE A 230 0.15 -10.10 4.78
N VAL A 231 -0.37 -10.70 3.72
CA VAL A 231 -0.63 -10.04 2.43
C VAL A 231 -2.04 -10.42 2.00
N LEU A 232 -2.94 -9.45 1.98
CA LEU A 232 -4.36 -9.63 1.65
C LEU A 232 -4.72 -8.83 0.41
N LYS A 233 -5.54 -9.41 -0.46
CA LYS A 233 -6.09 -8.73 -1.64
C LYS A 233 -7.60 -8.79 -1.60
N PHE A 234 -8.21 -7.63 -1.61
CA PHE A 234 -9.66 -7.46 -1.66
C PHE A 234 -10.08 -6.86 -2.99
N ARG A 235 -11.29 -7.18 -3.40
CA ARG A 235 -11.90 -6.63 -4.62
C ARG A 235 -13.17 -5.84 -4.27
N ARG A 236 -13.36 -4.70 -4.92
CA ARG A 236 -14.67 -4.05 -4.99
C ARG A 236 -15.56 -4.84 -5.97
N PRO A 237 -16.73 -5.36 -5.55
CA PRO A 237 -17.69 -6.05 -6.45
C PRO A 237 -18.13 -5.20 -7.63
#